data_a9e2f097e74118aaf60daf6868740115
#
_entry.id   a9e2f097e74118aaf60daf6868740115
#
_cell.length_a   1.000
_cell.length_b   1.000
_cell.length_c   1.000
_cell.angle_alpha   90.00
_cell.angle_beta   90.00
_cell.angle_gamma   90.00
#
_symmetry.space_group_name_H-M   'P 1'
#
loop_
_entity.id
_entity.type
_entity.pdbx_description
1 polymer ?
#
loop_
_entity_poly.entity_id
_entity_poly.type
_entity_poly.pdbx_seq_one_letter_code
_entity_poly.pdbx_strand_id
1 'polypeptide(L)'
;FENTTGGANTSLGYSAGDVITTGIGNVILGYGADASSATASNQIALGYLVSGTGDNEIALGNVLVTAIKAQVTSITSYSDIRIKRDIMDSDLGLAFINKLRPVKYKLKNPADYPEALLDKNFKSRQNPSSLGNKTINNENISQNIKSSLDKMAIDKDSESILQPRPKDDDRVYDGLIAQEVKAALDDLNIEWSGWMENESDGKQGIQYGALVVPLINAVQELSVKVNRLETQLEK
;
A
#
# COMPACT_ATOMS: atom_id res chain seq x y z
N PHE A 1 5.02 -19.16 -13.49
CA PHE A 1 5.92 -19.08 -12.32
C PHE A 1 7.34 -19.40 -12.80
N GLU A 2 8.23 -18.43 -12.78
CA GLU A 2 9.60 -18.57 -13.31
C GLU A 2 10.64 -18.70 -12.16
N ASN A 3 10.22 -19.29 -11.05
CA ASN A 3 11.11 -19.49 -9.91
C ASN A 3 12.32 -20.38 -10.30
N THR A 4 13.52 -19.82 -10.25
CA THR A 4 14.76 -20.52 -10.62
C THR A 4 15.45 -21.13 -9.42
N THR A 5 15.64 -20.35 -8.34
CA THR A 5 16.33 -20.78 -7.12
C THR A 5 15.60 -20.31 -5.85
N GLY A 6 14.50 -19.56 -5.98
CA GLY A 6 13.69 -19.12 -4.86
C GLY A 6 13.02 -20.29 -4.13
N GLY A 7 12.71 -20.10 -2.85
CA GLY A 7 12.11 -21.15 -2.02
C GLY A 7 10.96 -20.65 -1.16
N ALA A 8 10.15 -21.61 -0.64
CA ALA A 8 9.05 -21.33 0.29
C ALA A 8 8.02 -20.30 -0.22
N ASN A 9 7.85 -20.15 -1.54
CA ASN A 9 6.86 -19.26 -2.13
C ASN A 9 5.52 -19.99 -2.34
N THR A 10 4.41 -19.32 -2.08
CA THR A 10 3.05 -19.78 -2.34
C THR A 10 2.38 -18.85 -3.33
N SER A 11 2.01 -19.36 -4.50
CA SER A 11 1.29 -18.59 -5.52
C SER A 11 0.05 -19.32 -5.97
N LEU A 12 -1.09 -18.61 -6.01
CA LEU A 12 -2.36 -19.16 -6.48
C LEU A 12 -3.11 -18.12 -7.33
N GLY A 13 -3.30 -18.43 -8.58
CA GLY A 13 -3.97 -17.59 -9.57
C GLY A 13 -3.22 -17.60 -10.91
N TYR A 14 -3.91 -17.20 -11.99
CA TYR A 14 -3.26 -17.07 -13.29
C TYR A 14 -2.18 -15.99 -13.23
N SER A 15 -0.97 -16.29 -13.69
CA SER A 15 0.21 -15.42 -13.60
C SER A 15 0.50 -14.87 -12.18
N ALA A 16 0.11 -15.59 -11.12
CA ALA A 16 0.43 -15.18 -9.76
C ALA A 16 1.92 -15.45 -9.46
N GLY A 17 2.67 -14.44 -9.03
CA GLY A 17 4.09 -14.55 -8.65
C GLY A 17 5.01 -14.83 -9.84
N ASP A 18 4.65 -14.44 -11.08
CA ASP A 18 5.49 -14.74 -12.25
C ASP A 18 6.75 -13.85 -12.34
N VAL A 19 6.82 -12.78 -11.57
CA VAL A 19 8.02 -11.95 -11.41
C VAL A 19 9.10 -12.64 -10.54
N ILE A 20 8.70 -13.51 -9.60
CA ILE A 20 9.63 -14.10 -8.63
C ILE A 20 10.56 -15.12 -9.31
N THR A 21 11.87 -14.90 -9.21
CA THR A 21 12.90 -15.84 -9.68
C THR A 21 13.74 -16.43 -8.55
N THR A 22 14.25 -15.60 -7.65
CA THR A 22 15.11 -16.00 -6.53
C THR A 22 14.54 -15.61 -5.17
N GLY A 23 13.36 -14.95 -5.16
CA GLY A 23 12.67 -14.52 -3.95
C GLY A 23 12.26 -15.67 -3.03
N ILE A 24 12.11 -15.40 -1.73
CA ILE A 24 11.88 -16.42 -0.70
C ILE A 24 10.72 -16.02 0.22
N GLY A 25 9.85 -17.01 0.56
CA GLY A 25 8.84 -16.85 1.60
C GLY A 25 7.66 -15.96 1.24
N ASN A 26 7.36 -15.78 -0.04
CA ASN A 26 6.27 -14.91 -0.49
C ASN A 26 4.94 -15.67 -0.60
N VAL A 27 3.83 -14.97 -0.32
CA VAL A 27 2.46 -15.46 -0.52
C VAL A 27 1.74 -14.56 -1.51
N ILE A 28 1.46 -15.06 -2.71
CA ILE A 28 0.90 -14.29 -3.81
C ILE A 28 -0.41 -14.94 -4.27
N LEU A 29 -1.53 -14.29 -3.97
CA LEU A 29 -2.85 -14.84 -4.26
C LEU A 29 -3.70 -13.88 -5.10
N GLY A 30 -4.10 -14.32 -6.29
CA GLY A 30 -5.00 -13.59 -7.18
C GLY A 30 -4.54 -13.63 -8.63
N TYR A 31 -5.46 -13.35 -9.55
CA TYR A 31 -5.12 -13.19 -10.96
C TYR A 31 -4.12 -12.04 -11.13
N GLY A 32 -2.97 -12.34 -11.70
CA GLY A 32 -1.93 -11.36 -11.96
C GLY A 32 -1.37 -10.67 -10.72
N ALA A 33 -1.58 -11.23 -9.53
CA ALA A 33 -0.93 -10.77 -8.32
C ALA A 33 0.58 -11.04 -8.38
N ASP A 34 1.40 -10.13 -7.88
CA ASP A 34 2.84 -10.27 -7.95
C ASP A 34 3.58 -9.71 -6.73
N ALA A 35 4.84 -10.12 -6.59
CA ALA A 35 5.76 -9.50 -5.66
C ALA A 35 6.32 -8.18 -6.23
N SER A 36 6.97 -7.37 -5.41
CA SER A 36 7.58 -6.09 -5.84
C SER A 36 8.77 -6.28 -6.78
N SER A 37 9.45 -7.43 -6.70
CA SER A 37 10.65 -7.75 -7.48
C SER A 37 10.89 -9.25 -7.61
N ALA A 38 11.84 -9.60 -8.49
CA ALA A 38 12.28 -10.97 -8.72
C ALA A 38 12.98 -11.62 -7.49
N THR A 39 13.53 -10.80 -6.62
CA THR A 39 14.27 -11.20 -5.40
C THR A 39 13.46 -10.99 -4.12
N ALA A 40 12.20 -10.62 -4.23
CA ALA A 40 11.31 -10.27 -3.13
C ALA A 40 11.32 -11.32 -2.00
N SER A 41 11.30 -10.86 -0.76
CA SER A 41 11.38 -11.73 0.41
C SER A 41 10.29 -11.40 1.43
N ASN A 42 9.60 -12.45 1.93
CA ASN A 42 8.58 -12.33 2.97
C ASN A 42 7.48 -11.30 2.64
N GLN A 43 7.00 -11.31 1.39
CA GLN A 43 5.89 -10.45 0.96
C GLN A 43 4.58 -11.22 0.90
N ILE A 44 3.48 -10.55 1.22
CA ILE A 44 2.13 -11.07 1.04
C ILE A 44 1.38 -10.12 0.12
N ALA A 45 0.95 -10.59 -1.06
CA ALA A 45 0.15 -9.83 -2.02
C ALA A 45 -1.17 -10.57 -2.28
N LEU A 46 -2.29 -9.97 -1.86
CA LEU A 46 -3.61 -10.58 -1.92
C LEU A 46 -4.57 -9.72 -2.74
N GLY A 47 -5.02 -10.22 -3.88
CA GLY A 47 -6.05 -9.57 -4.70
C GLY A 47 -5.78 -9.61 -6.20
N TYR A 48 -6.72 -9.10 -6.97
CA TYR A 48 -6.64 -8.99 -8.42
C TYR A 48 -5.61 -7.91 -8.82
N LEU A 49 -4.60 -8.28 -9.62
CA LEU A 49 -3.54 -7.38 -10.11
C LEU A 49 -2.85 -6.57 -8.99
N VAL A 50 -2.77 -7.11 -7.80
CA VAL A 50 -2.03 -6.47 -6.70
C VAL A 50 -0.53 -6.71 -6.89
N SER A 51 0.28 -5.71 -6.53
CA SER A 51 1.74 -5.87 -6.44
C SER A 51 2.21 -5.70 -5.00
N GLY A 52 3.19 -6.48 -4.61
CA GLY A 52 3.93 -6.25 -3.37
C GLY A 52 4.58 -4.87 -3.37
N THR A 53 4.79 -4.32 -2.20
CA THR A 53 5.28 -2.95 -1.99
C THR A 53 6.73 -2.92 -1.52
N GLY A 54 7.14 -3.92 -0.74
CA GLY A 54 8.49 -4.07 -0.22
C GLY A 54 8.64 -5.36 0.57
N ASP A 55 9.88 -5.73 0.91
CA ASP A 55 10.15 -6.89 1.73
C ASP A 55 9.58 -6.76 3.15
N ASN A 56 9.06 -7.86 3.69
CA ASN A 56 8.37 -7.91 4.99
C ASN A 56 7.06 -7.12 5.05
N GLU A 57 6.39 -6.89 3.93
CA GLU A 57 5.14 -6.12 3.82
C GLU A 57 3.96 -6.96 3.32
N ILE A 58 2.76 -6.47 3.63
CA ILE A 58 1.49 -7.06 3.19
C ILE A 58 0.73 -6.04 2.34
N ALA A 59 0.47 -6.36 1.08
CA ALA A 59 -0.37 -5.61 0.16
C ALA A 59 -1.76 -6.26 0.05
N LEU A 60 -2.82 -5.52 0.38
CA LEU A 60 -4.20 -5.98 0.32
C LEU A 60 -4.97 -5.23 -0.77
N GLY A 61 -5.16 -5.87 -1.93
CA GLY A 61 -5.86 -5.27 -3.06
C GLY A 61 -5.03 -4.26 -3.84
N ASN A 62 -5.62 -3.77 -4.91
CA ASN A 62 -5.03 -2.77 -5.81
C ASN A 62 -5.72 -1.40 -5.64
N VAL A 63 -5.39 -0.42 -6.50
CA VAL A 63 -5.94 0.95 -6.48
C VAL A 63 -7.47 1.02 -6.66
N LEU A 64 -8.14 -0.05 -7.06
CA LEU A 64 -9.60 -0.11 -7.22
C LEU A 64 -10.32 -0.51 -5.94
N VAL A 65 -9.61 -1.01 -4.92
CA VAL A 65 -10.21 -1.36 -3.63
C VAL A 65 -10.64 -0.10 -2.89
N THR A 66 -11.94 0.00 -2.60
CA THR A 66 -12.53 1.20 -1.98
C THR A 66 -12.78 1.06 -0.50
N ALA A 67 -12.74 -0.15 0.05
CA ALA A 67 -12.95 -0.38 1.48
C ALA A 67 -12.44 -1.77 1.90
N ILE A 68 -11.89 -1.85 3.10
CA ILE A 68 -11.67 -3.11 3.84
C ILE A 68 -12.74 -3.14 4.93
N LYS A 69 -13.61 -4.16 4.91
CA LYS A 69 -14.70 -4.31 5.87
C LYS A 69 -14.45 -5.52 6.74
N ALA A 70 -14.40 -5.31 8.04
CA ALA A 70 -14.27 -6.37 9.04
C ALA A 70 -15.10 -6.00 10.28
N GLN A 71 -15.51 -6.99 11.05
CA GLN A 71 -16.16 -6.80 12.35
C GLN A 71 -15.24 -6.06 13.32
N VAL A 72 -13.95 -6.38 13.27
CA VAL A 72 -12.88 -5.74 14.04
C VAL A 72 -12.01 -4.93 13.07
N THR A 73 -11.91 -3.64 13.30
CA THR A 73 -11.25 -2.69 12.38
C THR A 73 -9.83 -2.31 12.82
N SER A 74 -9.40 -2.71 14.01
CA SER A 74 -8.07 -2.38 14.54
C SER A 74 -7.13 -3.57 14.47
N ILE A 75 -5.93 -3.34 13.96
CA ILE A 75 -4.79 -4.27 14.05
C ILE A 75 -4.02 -3.90 15.32
N THR A 76 -3.87 -4.87 16.24
CA THR A 76 -3.13 -4.66 17.49
C THR A 76 -1.63 -4.73 17.22
N SER A 77 -0.90 -3.66 17.56
CA SER A 77 0.55 -3.66 17.55
C SER A 77 1.11 -4.15 18.88
N TYR A 78 2.10 -5.03 18.84
CA TYR A 78 2.84 -5.42 20.04
C TYR A 78 3.64 -4.23 20.58
N SER A 79 3.51 -3.93 21.89
CA SER A 79 4.16 -2.79 22.55
C SER A 79 4.83 -3.18 23.86
N ASP A 80 5.24 -4.44 23.98
CA ASP A 80 5.93 -4.98 25.16
C ASP A 80 7.35 -4.38 25.28
N ILE A 81 7.73 -3.96 26.49
CA ILE A 81 9.04 -3.37 26.73
C ILE A 81 10.20 -4.31 26.38
N ARG A 82 9.99 -5.62 26.45
CA ARG A 82 10.99 -6.64 26.17
C ARG A 82 11.41 -6.73 24.70
N ILE A 83 10.60 -6.17 23.80
CA ILE A 83 10.87 -6.11 22.35
C ILE A 83 11.34 -4.72 21.92
N LYS A 84 11.50 -3.79 22.87
CA LYS A 84 11.94 -2.42 22.61
C LYS A 84 13.37 -2.20 23.12
N ARG A 85 14.10 -1.36 22.44
CA ARG A 85 15.43 -0.89 22.87
C ARG A 85 15.51 0.62 22.67
N ASP A 86 16.49 1.25 23.27
CA ASP A 86 16.80 2.69 23.10
C ASP A 86 15.57 3.58 23.32
N ILE A 87 14.85 3.31 24.43
CA ILE A 87 13.60 4.02 24.75
C ILE A 87 13.95 5.46 25.17
N MET A 88 13.41 6.43 24.46
CA MET A 88 13.57 7.86 24.72
C MET A 88 12.21 8.54 24.74
N ASP A 89 12.13 9.72 25.33
CA ASP A 89 10.94 10.55 25.26
C ASP A 89 10.73 11.02 23.81
N SER A 90 9.47 11.09 23.38
CA SER A 90 9.11 11.53 22.03
C SER A 90 9.18 13.06 21.96
N ASP A 91 9.81 13.56 20.91
CA ASP A 91 9.90 14.99 20.56
C ASP A 91 8.73 15.48 19.68
N LEU A 92 7.83 14.57 19.31
CA LEU A 92 6.62 14.86 18.56
C LEU A 92 5.52 15.36 19.50
N GLY A 93 5.30 16.66 19.56
CA GLY A 93 4.32 17.30 20.43
C GLY A 93 3.55 18.43 19.75
N LEU A 94 3.23 19.46 20.52
CA LEU A 94 2.39 20.58 20.09
C LEU A 94 2.99 21.34 18.89
N ALA A 95 4.31 21.45 18.79
CA ALA A 95 4.98 22.11 17.67
C ALA A 95 4.71 21.38 16.34
N PHE A 96 4.76 20.05 16.34
CA PHE A 96 4.45 19.24 15.18
C PHE A 96 2.95 19.31 14.82
N ILE A 97 2.08 19.08 15.79
CA ILE A 97 0.62 19.09 15.57
C ILE A 97 0.14 20.43 15.00
N ASN A 98 0.68 21.55 15.45
CA ASN A 98 0.32 22.87 14.97
C ASN A 98 0.78 23.16 13.52
N LYS A 99 1.72 22.39 12.98
CA LYS A 99 2.14 22.49 11.57
C LYS A 99 1.28 21.66 10.62
N LEU A 100 0.51 20.72 11.14
CA LEU A 100 -0.35 19.88 10.31
C LEU A 100 -1.56 20.68 9.84
N ARG A 101 -1.91 20.52 8.57
CA ARG A 101 -3.08 21.16 7.94
C ARG A 101 -4.14 20.11 7.58
N PRO A 102 -5.21 19.96 8.36
CA PRO A 102 -6.35 19.14 7.99
C PRO A 102 -7.03 19.68 6.72
N VAL A 103 -7.34 18.78 5.80
CA VAL A 103 -7.96 19.12 4.51
C VAL A 103 -9.13 18.22 4.20
N LYS A 104 -10.03 18.71 3.35
CA LYS A 104 -11.04 17.89 2.68
C LYS A 104 -10.60 17.66 1.24
N TYR A 105 -10.75 16.43 0.76
CA TYR A 105 -10.37 16.07 -0.61
C TYR A 105 -11.29 15.02 -1.20
N LYS A 106 -11.23 14.88 -2.52
CA LYS A 106 -11.81 13.75 -3.26
C LYS A 106 -10.67 12.96 -3.91
N LEU A 107 -10.83 11.67 -4.02
CA LEU A 107 -9.86 10.84 -4.73
C LEU A 107 -10.03 11.02 -6.25
N LYS A 108 -8.91 11.21 -6.95
CA LYS A 108 -8.89 11.16 -8.41
C LYS A 108 -9.26 9.76 -8.89
N ASN A 109 -9.80 9.68 -10.09
CA ASN A 109 -9.92 8.41 -10.79
C ASN A 109 -8.50 7.82 -10.98
N PRO A 110 -8.27 6.53 -10.70
CA PRO A 110 -6.98 5.89 -10.97
C PRO A 110 -6.49 6.04 -12.42
N ALA A 111 -7.40 6.18 -13.39
CA ALA A 111 -7.03 6.47 -14.78
C ALA A 111 -6.35 7.85 -14.96
N ASP A 112 -6.60 8.78 -14.05
CA ASP A 112 -6.05 10.14 -14.08
C ASP A 112 -4.78 10.26 -13.19
N TYR A 113 -4.26 9.14 -12.66
CA TYR A 113 -3.05 9.16 -11.86
C TYR A 113 -1.82 9.43 -12.73
N PRO A 114 -0.84 10.21 -12.23
CA PRO A 114 0.44 10.34 -12.90
C PRO A 114 1.05 8.97 -13.19
N GLU A 115 1.69 8.85 -14.33
CA GLU A 115 2.28 7.58 -14.77
C GLU A 115 3.26 6.97 -13.75
N ALA A 116 3.99 7.80 -13.03
CA ALA A 116 4.93 7.35 -11.99
C ALA A 116 4.22 6.65 -10.81
N LEU A 117 2.96 7.00 -10.54
CA LEU A 117 2.17 6.44 -9.43
C LEU A 117 1.32 5.22 -9.84
N LEU A 118 1.32 4.86 -11.12
CA LEU A 118 0.69 3.63 -11.57
C LEU A 118 1.64 2.46 -11.35
N ASP A 119 1.14 1.41 -10.73
CA ASP A 119 1.86 0.16 -10.57
C ASP A 119 2.40 -0.35 -11.92
N LYS A 120 3.70 -0.66 -11.97
CA LYS A 120 4.35 -1.14 -13.20
C LYS A 120 3.68 -2.42 -13.73
N ASN A 121 3.29 -3.29 -12.83
CA ASN A 121 2.62 -4.54 -13.19
C ASN A 121 1.18 -4.30 -13.64
N PHE A 122 0.49 -3.32 -13.07
CA PHE A 122 -0.84 -2.89 -13.51
C PHE A 122 -0.80 -2.39 -14.97
N LYS A 123 0.20 -1.58 -15.34
CA LYS A 123 0.40 -1.07 -16.71
C LYS A 123 0.71 -2.18 -17.72
N SER A 124 1.67 -3.03 -17.39
CA SER A 124 2.10 -4.09 -18.31
C SER A 124 0.98 -5.07 -18.62
N ARG A 125 0.03 -5.23 -17.70
CA ARG A 125 -1.11 -6.16 -17.81
C ARG A 125 -2.39 -5.54 -18.35
N GLN A 126 -2.48 -4.21 -18.44
CA GLN A 126 -3.55 -3.53 -19.19
C GLN A 126 -3.40 -3.71 -20.72
N ASN A 127 -2.21 -4.07 -21.19
CA ASN A 127 -2.00 -4.35 -22.61
C ASN A 127 -1.98 -5.88 -22.82
N PRO A 128 -3.07 -6.49 -23.36
CA PRO A 128 -3.13 -7.93 -23.62
C PRO A 128 -2.00 -8.45 -24.52
N SER A 129 -1.38 -7.55 -25.32
CA SER A 129 -0.21 -7.88 -26.15
C SER A 129 1.09 -7.98 -25.36
N SER A 130 1.15 -7.45 -24.13
CA SER A 130 2.31 -7.58 -23.22
C SER A 130 2.26 -8.84 -22.36
N LEU A 131 1.09 -9.46 -22.18
CA LEU A 131 1.00 -10.86 -21.75
C LEU A 131 1.63 -11.69 -22.85
N GLY A 132 2.95 -11.79 -22.79
CA GLY A 132 3.77 -12.35 -23.86
C GLY A 132 3.10 -13.55 -24.51
N ASN A 133 2.98 -13.54 -25.81
CA ASN A 133 2.84 -14.73 -26.62
C ASN A 133 4.03 -15.66 -26.27
N LYS A 134 4.04 -16.25 -25.08
CA LYS A 134 4.75 -17.50 -24.86
C LYS A 134 3.97 -18.49 -25.71
N THR A 135 4.35 -18.56 -26.98
CA THR A 135 3.97 -19.63 -27.87
C THR A 135 4.31 -20.92 -27.13
N ILE A 136 3.30 -21.53 -26.51
CA ILE A 136 3.44 -22.89 -26.01
C ILE A 136 3.57 -23.74 -27.29
N ASN A 137 4.80 -23.90 -27.74
CA ASN A 137 5.15 -24.82 -28.82
C ASN A 137 5.05 -26.25 -28.24
N ASN A 138 3.85 -26.66 -27.95
CA ASN A 138 3.55 -28.04 -27.61
C ASN A 138 2.67 -28.63 -28.74
N GLU A 139 3.31 -29.28 -29.69
CA GLU A 139 2.67 -30.03 -30.73
C GLU A 139 1.75 -31.18 -30.24
N ASN A 140 1.66 -31.39 -28.92
CA ASN A 140 0.91 -32.49 -28.28
C ASN A 140 -0.22 -32.08 -27.34
N ILE A 141 -0.69 -30.82 -27.38
CA ILE A 141 -1.88 -30.46 -26.60
C ILE A 141 -3.12 -30.93 -27.37
N SER A 142 -3.85 -31.88 -26.79
CA SER A 142 -5.09 -32.39 -27.38
C SER A 142 -6.06 -31.24 -27.71
N GLN A 143 -6.80 -31.36 -28.82
CA GLN A 143 -7.76 -30.35 -29.30
C GLN A 143 -8.77 -29.91 -28.20
N ASN A 144 -9.06 -30.76 -27.23
CA ASN A 144 -9.95 -30.45 -26.12
C ASN A 144 -9.36 -29.40 -25.13
N ILE A 145 -8.04 -29.41 -24.92
CA ILE A 145 -7.37 -28.38 -24.10
C ILE A 145 -7.31 -27.05 -24.87
N LYS A 146 -7.07 -27.13 -26.16
CA LYS A 146 -7.06 -25.96 -27.06
C LYS A 146 -8.42 -25.26 -27.10
N SER A 147 -9.54 -26.02 -27.21
CA SER A 147 -10.88 -25.45 -27.14
C SER A 147 -11.27 -24.89 -25.76
N SER A 148 -10.69 -25.43 -24.70
CA SER A 148 -10.87 -24.88 -23.33
C SER A 148 -10.04 -23.61 -23.13
N LEU A 149 -8.84 -23.54 -23.69
CA LEU A 149 -8.01 -22.34 -23.71
C LEU A 149 -8.60 -21.23 -24.58
N ASP A 150 -9.18 -21.59 -25.74
CA ASP A 150 -9.89 -20.63 -26.61
C ASP A 150 -11.18 -20.09 -25.96
N LYS A 151 -11.84 -20.89 -25.11
CA LYS A 151 -12.97 -20.44 -24.29
C LYS A 151 -12.53 -19.63 -23.06
N MET A 152 -11.30 -19.81 -22.61
CA MET A 152 -10.64 -18.98 -21.60
C MET A 152 -9.88 -17.80 -22.24
N ALA A 153 -9.80 -17.74 -23.57
CA ALA A 153 -9.39 -16.53 -24.28
C ALA A 153 -10.35 -15.42 -23.83
N ILE A 154 -9.83 -14.56 -23.00
CA ILE A 154 -10.49 -13.44 -22.36
C ILE A 154 -11.32 -12.75 -23.43
N ASP A 155 -12.64 -12.82 -23.25
CA ASP A 155 -13.62 -12.13 -24.07
C ASP A 155 -13.13 -10.69 -24.26
N LYS A 156 -13.27 -10.13 -25.46
CA LYS A 156 -12.86 -8.73 -25.73
C LYS A 156 -13.57 -7.72 -24.82
N ASP A 157 -14.57 -8.18 -24.07
CA ASP A 157 -15.24 -7.45 -23.00
C ASP A 157 -14.43 -7.35 -21.68
N SER A 158 -13.24 -7.96 -21.61
CA SER A 158 -12.38 -7.82 -20.41
C SER A 158 -11.82 -6.40 -20.25
N GLU A 159 -11.88 -5.53 -21.24
CA GLU A 159 -11.70 -4.09 -21.05
C GLU A 159 -12.68 -3.51 -20.02
N SER A 160 -13.86 -4.12 -19.86
CA SER A 160 -14.84 -3.68 -18.84
C SER A 160 -14.45 -4.05 -17.41
N ILE A 161 -13.63 -5.09 -17.20
CA ILE A 161 -13.20 -5.54 -15.87
C ILE A 161 -12.11 -4.60 -15.30
N LEU A 162 -11.42 -3.89 -16.16
CA LEU A 162 -10.37 -2.92 -15.81
C LEU A 162 -10.91 -1.49 -15.70
N GLN A 163 -12.24 -1.31 -15.64
CA GLN A 163 -12.82 0.03 -15.52
C GLN A 163 -12.23 0.73 -14.29
N PRO A 164 -11.62 1.90 -14.49
CA PRO A 164 -11.22 2.76 -13.39
C PRO A 164 -12.46 3.07 -12.54
N ARG A 165 -12.25 3.49 -11.26
CA ARG A 165 -13.35 3.98 -10.44
C ARG A 165 -14.29 4.85 -11.26
N PRO A 166 -15.62 4.67 -11.12
CA PRO A 166 -16.57 5.57 -11.76
C PRO A 166 -16.16 7.02 -11.48
N LYS A 167 -16.20 7.87 -12.51
CA LYS A 167 -15.84 9.30 -12.38
C LYS A 167 -16.65 10.03 -11.32
N ASP A 168 -17.73 9.44 -10.88
CA ASP A 168 -18.76 10.01 -10.00
C ASP A 168 -18.59 9.61 -8.52
N ASP A 169 -17.46 9.09 -8.08
CA ASP A 169 -17.18 8.90 -6.64
C ASP A 169 -16.88 10.26 -6.02
N ASP A 170 -17.94 11.02 -5.80
CA ASP A 170 -17.91 12.36 -5.23
C ASP A 170 -17.74 12.36 -3.70
N ARG A 171 -17.41 11.24 -3.09
CA ARG A 171 -17.15 11.16 -1.66
C ARG A 171 -16.05 12.13 -1.25
N VAL A 172 -16.34 12.89 -0.21
CA VAL A 172 -15.39 13.80 0.42
C VAL A 172 -14.75 13.07 1.59
N TYR A 173 -13.45 13.14 1.67
CA TYR A 173 -12.63 12.58 2.74
C TYR A 173 -12.00 13.70 3.54
N ASP A 174 -11.81 13.50 4.83
CA ASP A 174 -11.03 14.35 5.70
C ASP A 174 -9.65 13.69 5.91
N GLY A 175 -8.57 14.48 5.86
CA GLY A 175 -7.25 13.93 6.06
C GLY A 175 -6.13 14.96 5.97
N LEU A 176 -4.91 14.47 5.77
CA LEU A 176 -3.68 15.26 5.64
C LEU A 176 -3.04 14.96 4.28
N ILE A 177 -2.17 15.85 3.82
CA ILE A 177 -1.37 15.64 2.62
C ILE A 177 0.02 15.16 3.07
N ALA A 178 0.44 13.97 2.62
CA ALA A 178 1.67 13.33 3.09
C ALA A 178 2.92 14.17 2.83
N GLN A 179 2.97 14.90 1.71
CA GLN A 179 4.05 15.82 1.37
C GLN A 179 4.13 17.00 2.35
N GLU A 180 2.99 17.54 2.79
CA GLU A 180 2.96 18.64 3.76
C GLU A 180 3.38 18.14 5.16
N VAL A 181 2.99 16.93 5.51
CA VAL A 181 3.46 16.27 6.75
C VAL A 181 4.98 16.09 6.72
N LYS A 182 5.54 15.61 5.60
CA LYS A 182 7.00 15.48 5.43
C LYS A 182 7.70 16.83 5.57
N ALA A 183 7.19 17.85 4.93
CA ALA A 183 7.75 19.20 5.03
C ALA A 183 7.72 19.72 6.48
N ALA A 184 6.67 19.44 7.25
CA ALA A 184 6.59 19.81 8.67
C ALA A 184 7.62 19.07 9.53
N LEU A 185 7.87 17.79 9.26
CA LEU A 185 8.89 16.98 9.92
C LEU A 185 10.30 17.50 9.62
N ASP A 186 10.59 17.80 8.34
CA ASP A 186 11.88 18.32 7.88
C ASP A 186 12.18 19.70 8.49
N ASP A 187 11.19 20.58 8.56
CA ASP A 187 11.33 21.90 9.18
C ASP A 187 11.61 21.83 10.69
N LEU A 188 11.12 20.80 11.35
CA LEU A 188 11.38 20.53 12.77
C LEU A 188 12.63 19.68 13.00
N ASN A 189 13.23 19.14 11.94
CA ASN A 189 14.31 18.15 12.00
C ASN A 189 13.97 16.95 12.88
N ILE A 190 12.77 16.40 12.70
CA ILE A 190 12.21 15.27 13.46
C ILE A 190 11.88 14.12 12.51
N GLU A 191 12.10 12.90 12.95
CA GLU A 191 11.65 11.68 12.27
C GLU A 191 10.36 11.15 12.89
N TRP A 192 9.48 10.61 12.06
CA TRP A 192 8.23 10.02 12.52
C TRP A 192 7.88 8.77 11.70
N SER A 193 7.71 7.66 12.39
CA SER A 193 7.34 6.37 11.79
C SER A 193 5.93 6.32 11.17
N GLY A 194 5.11 7.34 11.43
CA GLY A 194 3.76 7.46 10.84
C GLY A 194 3.74 8.06 9.44
N TRP A 195 4.86 8.53 8.92
CA TRP A 195 5.04 8.90 7.52
C TRP A 195 5.90 7.86 6.81
N MET A 196 5.53 7.53 5.59
CA MET A 196 6.27 6.56 4.78
C MET A 196 6.25 6.94 3.30
N GLU A 197 7.27 6.52 2.58
CA GLU A 197 7.32 6.54 1.13
C GLU A 197 7.57 5.12 0.62
N ASN A 198 6.80 4.70 -0.37
CA ASN A 198 6.96 3.39 -0.99
C ASN A 198 8.15 3.44 -1.96
N GLU A 199 9.14 2.58 -1.72
CA GLU A 199 10.36 2.52 -2.54
C GLU A 199 10.08 2.16 -4.01
N SER A 200 9.01 1.40 -4.29
CA SER A 200 8.73 0.90 -5.63
C SER A 200 8.12 1.95 -6.57
N ASP A 201 7.33 2.89 -6.06
CA ASP A 201 6.58 3.86 -6.86
C ASP A 201 6.58 5.29 -6.32
N GLY A 202 7.23 5.52 -5.17
CA GLY A 202 7.34 6.85 -4.53
C GLY A 202 6.03 7.37 -3.95
N LYS A 203 5.00 6.52 -3.78
CA LYS A 203 3.77 6.94 -3.09
C LYS A 203 4.06 7.19 -1.63
N GLN A 204 3.62 8.36 -1.16
CA GLN A 204 3.71 8.73 0.24
C GLN A 204 2.42 8.40 0.98
N GLY A 205 2.55 7.90 2.20
CA GLY A 205 1.45 7.49 3.05
C GLY A 205 1.54 8.06 4.46
N ILE A 206 0.40 8.07 5.14
CA ILE A 206 0.29 8.46 6.54
C ILE A 206 -0.44 7.38 7.31
N GLN A 207 0.17 6.90 8.37
CA GLN A 207 -0.45 6.03 9.34
C GLN A 207 -1.19 6.89 10.38
N TYR A 208 -2.47 7.19 10.13
CA TYR A 208 -3.27 8.08 11.00
C TYR A 208 -3.30 7.63 12.46
N GLY A 209 -3.31 6.32 12.73
CA GLY A 209 -3.23 5.78 14.10
C GLY A 209 -1.97 6.17 14.86
N ALA A 210 -0.87 6.42 14.16
CA ALA A 210 0.39 6.85 14.77
C ALA A 210 0.35 8.31 15.27
N LEU A 211 -0.63 9.11 14.86
CA LEU A 211 -0.84 10.47 15.38
C LEU A 211 -1.27 10.50 16.85
N VAL A 212 -1.75 9.40 17.39
CA VAL A 212 -2.22 9.33 18.78
C VAL A 212 -1.09 9.72 19.77
N VAL A 213 0.13 9.25 19.58
CA VAL A 213 1.26 9.57 20.47
C VAL A 213 1.63 11.05 20.42
N PRO A 214 1.86 11.67 19.23
CA PRO A 214 2.03 13.13 19.13
C PRO A 214 0.90 13.94 19.73
N LEU A 215 -0.35 13.50 19.57
CA LEU A 215 -1.50 14.18 20.17
C LEU A 215 -1.51 14.10 21.70
N ILE A 216 -1.13 12.95 22.28
CA ILE A 216 -0.99 12.82 23.73
C ILE A 216 0.04 13.83 24.25
N ASN A 217 1.23 13.90 23.65
CA ASN A 217 2.26 14.87 24.01
C ASN A 217 1.76 16.31 23.86
N ALA A 218 1.12 16.64 22.74
CA ALA A 218 0.59 17.99 22.52
C ALA A 218 -0.44 18.41 23.57
N VAL A 219 -1.33 17.49 23.99
CA VAL A 219 -2.31 17.74 25.05
C VAL A 219 -1.62 17.95 26.40
N GLN A 220 -0.60 17.15 26.72
CA GLN A 220 0.17 17.31 27.98
C GLN A 220 0.90 18.64 28.00
N GLU A 221 1.59 19.04 26.93
CA GLU A 221 2.25 20.34 26.82
C GLU A 221 1.25 21.51 26.96
N LEU A 222 0.08 21.38 26.32
CA LEU A 222 -0.96 22.40 26.38
C LEU A 222 -1.52 22.53 27.80
N SER A 223 -1.76 21.41 28.49
CA SER A 223 -2.19 21.39 29.89
C SER A 223 -1.20 22.13 30.83
N VAL A 224 0.09 21.87 30.66
CA VAL A 224 1.14 22.60 31.43
C VAL A 224 1.11 24.10 31.16
N LYS A 225 0.92 24.50 29.87
CA LYS A 225 0.83 25.93 29.51
C LYS A 225 -0.41 26.60 30.11
N VAL A 226 -1.56 25.94 30.10
CA VAL A 226 -2.80 26.45 30.71
C VAL A 226 -2.62 26.64 32.19
N ASN A 227 -2.18 25.62 32.94
CA ASN A 227 -1.98 25.72 34.39
C ASN A 227 -1.00 26.86 34.80
N ARG A 228 0.04 27.08 33.96
CA ARG A 228 0.97 28.19 34.18
C ARG A 228 0.31 29.55 34.00
N LEU A 229 -0.55 29.69 32.98
CA LEU A 229 -1.29 30.94 32.73
C LEU A 229 -2.32 31.21 33.83
N GLU A 230 -3.05 30.21 34.30
CA GLU A 230 -4.00 30.31 35.42
C GLU A 230 -3.27 30.79 36.68
N THR A 231 -2.11 30.18 37.05
CA THR A 231 -1.30 30.60 38.20
C THR A 231 -0.79 32.04 38.06
N GLN A 232 -0.61 32.55 36.82
CA GLN A 232 -0.19 33.95 36.62
C GLN A 232 -1.34 34.93 36.74
N LEU A 233 -2.57 34.52 36.45
CA LEU A 233 -3.77 35.35 36.54
C LEU A 233 -4.29 35.47 37.99
N GLU A 234 -3.95 34.54 38.85
CA GLU A 234 -4.29 34.56 40.29
C GLU A 234 -3.38 35.41 41.15
N LYS A 235 -2.32 36.00 40.60
CA LYS A 235 -1.34 36.89 41.23
C LYS A 235 -1.60 38.35 40.91
#